data_f9ef1dfbfd31ade5483de7f6aa02ec8e
#
_entry.id   f9ef1dfbfd31ade5483de7f6aa02ec8e
#
_cell.length_a   1.000
_cell.length_b   1.000
_cell.length_c   1.000
_cell.angle_alpha   90.00
_cell.angle_beta   90.00
_cell.angle_gamma   90.00
#
_symmetry.space_group_name_H-M   'P 1'
#
loop_
_entity.id
_entity.type
_entity.pdbx_description
1 polymer ?
#
loop_
_entity_poly.entity_id
_entity_poly.type
_entity_poly.pdbx_seq_one_letter_code
_entity_poly.pdbx_strand_id
1 'polypeptide(L)'
;MRSHYCGQVDEKLVGQTVEVAGWVHRRRDHGGIIFVDLRDREGLLQVVFDPDAAEVFREAERLRNEFVIRVKGRVRERPAGTVNANLGSGRVELLAGELELLNRSEPLPFQLDEQVGEEVRLKYRYLDLRREVMSQRLRLRHRITRAMRTFLDGHGFIDLETPMLTKATPEGARDYLVPSRTHPGKFFALPQSPQIFKQLLMIAGFDRDYQIVRCFRDEDLRADRQPEFTQLDVETSFLTQQEIMELMEGLTRYFFKEVLGTGLPDPFPRMTFAEAMRRYGSDKPDLRIPLELADVADLVKDCDFKVFAGPAKDPKGRVAALRVPGGGTMPRSQIDGYTEFVGRYGAKGLAYIKVNEGARGRDGLQSPIIKFLSDAAVAGILQRTGAADNDLIFFGADSAKVVCDALGALRLKIGQDLKLVQQGWQPLWVVDFPMFEWDAEDRRWVAMHHPFTAPKIDDPAALRADPEKAIAKAYDMVLNGSEIGGGSVRIHRQDMQSTVFDLLGIGAEEATLKFGFLLDALKFGAPPHGGIAFGVDRLAMLMAGADSIREVIAFPKTQTAADPLTDAPTEIGEPQLRELHIRVRTPPPA
;
A
#
# COMPACT_ATOMS: atom_id res chain seq x y z
N MET A 1 7.95 -9.48 -38.35
CA MET A 1 8.13 -10.72 -37.59
C MET A 1 6.80 -11.27 -37.09
N ARG A 2 5.83 -10.49 -36.74
CA ARG A 2 4.43 -10.88 -36.52
C ARG A 2 3.49 -9.81 -37.08
N SER A 3 2.35 -10.22 -37.63
CA SER A 3 1.29 -9.31 -38.07
C SER A 3 0.27 -9.05 -36.96
N HIS A 4 0.02 -10.06 -36.13
CA HIS A 4 -0.98 -10.01 -35.05
C HIS A 4 -0.45 -10.64 -33.75
N TYR A 5 -0.98 -10.19 -32.63
CA TYR A 5 -0.83 -10.89 -31.35
C TYR A 5 -1.81 -12.07 -31.26
N CYS A 6 -1.42 -13.13 -30.54
CA CYS A 6 -2.22 -14.35 -30.40
C CYS A 6 -3.63 -14.07 -29.86
N GLY A 7 -3.74 -13.30 -28.80
CA GLY A 7 -5.03 -12.96 -28.19
C GLY A 7 -5.89 -11.98 -29.01
N GLN A 8 -5.35 -11.39 -30.08
CA GLN A 8 -6.07 -10.45 -30.96
C GLN A 8 -6.58 -11.11 -32.26
N VAL A 9 -6.28 -12.39 -32.47
CA VAL A 9 -6.82 -13.14 -33.60
C VAL A 9 -8.25 -13.53 -33.30
N ASP A 10 -9.20 -12.97 -34.05
CA ASP A 10 -10.65 -13.16 -33.88
C ASP A 10 -11.34 -13.58 -35.18
N GLU A 11 -12.67 -13.70 -35.13
CA GLU A 11 -13.50 -14.14 -36.26
C GLU A 11 -13.43 -13.21 -37.47
N LYS A 12 -13.04 -11.93 -37.31
CA LYS A 12 -12.90 -10.96 -38.40
C LYS A 12 -11.73 -11.29 -39.33
N LEU A 13 -10.80 -12.10 -38.83
CA LEU A 13 -9.63 -12.55 -39.56
C LEU A 13 -9.83 -13.90 -40.25
N VAL A 14 -10.99 -14.54 -40.13
CA VAL A 14 -11.28 -15.82 -40.78
C VAL A 14 -11.06 -15.74 -42.30
N GLY A 15 -10.33 -16.68 -42.83
CA GLY A 15 -9.93 -16.73 -44.23
C GLY A 15 -8.65 -15.98 -44.57
N GLN A 16 -8.17 -15.10 -43.69
CA GLN A 16 -6.92 -14.36 -43.89
C GLN A 16 -5.71 -15.17 -43.42
N THR A 17 -4.57 -14.88 -44.04
CA THR A 17 -3.27 -15.38 -43.59
C THR A 17 -2.65 -14.39 -42.63
N VAL A 18 -2.32 -14.87 -41.43
CA VAL A 18 -1.67 -14.07 -40.38
C VAL A 18 -0.35 -14.72 -39.94
N GLU A 19 0.53 -13.92 -39.40
CA GLU A 19 1.80 -14.33 -38.81
C GLU A 19 1.81 -13.99 -37.32
N VAL A 20 2.02 -15.02 -36.49
CA VAL A 20 2.06 -14.90 -35.02
C VAL A 20 3.39 -15.45 -34.50
N ALA A 21 3.83 -14.95 -33.35
CA ALA A 21 5.03 -15.43 -32.67
C ALA A 21 4.84 -15.40 -31.16
N GLY A 22 5.32 -16.41 -30.48
CA GLY A 22 5.16 -16.55 -29.05
C GLY A 22 5.80 -17.82 -28.50
N TRP A 23 5.40 -18.18 -27.30
CA TRP A 23 5.85 -19.35 -26.58
C TRP A 23 4.85 -20.51 -26.74
N VAL A 24 5.32 -21.72 -26.96
CA VAL A 24 4.51 -22.95 -26.91
C VAL A 24 4.05 -23.16 -25.48
N HIS A 25 2.81 -22.79 -25.17
CA HIS A 25 2.25 -22.96 -23.82
C HIS A 25 1.92 -24.44 -23.57
N ARG A 26 1.30 -25.08 -24.54
CA ARG A 26 0.93 -26.50 -24.46
C ARG A 26 0.92 -27.14 -25.86
N ARG A 27 1.48 -28.33 -25.98
CA ARG A 27 1.40 -29.17 -27.18
C ARG A 27 0.55 -30.41 -26.89
N ARG A 28 -0.35 -30.73 -27.79
CA ARG A 28 -1.21 -31.93 -27.74
C ARG A 28 -1.15 -32.63 -29.09
N ASP A 29 -1.22 -33.96 -29.09
CA ASP A 29 -1.32 -34.79 -30.25
C ASP A 29 -2.61 -35.60 -30.15
N HIS A 30 -3.52 -35.45 -31.10
CA HIS A 30 -4.80 -36.12 -31.14
C HIS A 30 -5.07 -36.65 -32.54
N GLY A 31 -4.99 -37.97 -32.67
CA GLY A 31 -5.34 -38.65 -33.93
C GLY A 31 -4.46 -38.27 -35.12
N GLY A 32 -3.20 -37.95 -34.89
CA GLY A 32 -2.26 -37.55 -35.91
C GLY A 32 -2.32 -36.09 -36.33
N ILE A 33 -3.05 -35.25 -35.59
CA ILE A 33 -3.04 -33.79 -35.72
C ILE A 33 -2.38 -33.19 -34.49
N ILE A 34 -1.45 -32.24 -34.65
CA ILE A 34 -0.77 -31.56 -33.55
C ILE A 34 -1.44 -30.23 -33.30
N PHE A 35 -1.84 -30.01 -32.05
CA PHE A 35 -2.38 -28.76 -31.55
C PHE A 35 -1.37 -28.09 -30.63
N VAL A 36 -1.11 -26.80 -30.85
CA VAL A 36 -0.26 -25.97 -29.99
C VAL A 36 -1.05 -24.78 -29.52
N ASP A 37 -1.15 -24.59 -28.20
CA ASP A 37 -1.59 -23.35 -27.65
C ASP A 37 -0.39 -22.40 -27.61
N LEU A 38 -0.36 -21.42 -28.52
CA LEU A 38 0.70 -20.41 -28.61
C LEU A 38 0.35 -19.22 -27.75
N ARG A 39 1.29 -18.84 -26.87
CA ARG A 39 1.09 -17.74 -25.91
C ARG A 39 1.96 -16.54 -26.27
N ASP A 40 1.35 -15.39 -26.23
CA ASP A 40 2.05 -14.11 -26.13
C ASP A 40 1.46 -13.22 -25.05
N ARG A 41 1.84 -11.95 -25.01
CA ARG A 41 1.37 -11.03 -23.96
C ARG A 41 -0.14 -10.71 -24.04
N GLU A 42 -0.79 -10.91 -25.19
CA GLU A 42 -2.22 -10.63 -25.39
C GLU A 42 -3.10 -11.86 -25.16
N GLY A 43 -2.50 -13.06 -25.02
CA GLY A 43 -3.22 -14.27 -24.69
C GLY A 43 -2.76 -15.50 -25.45
N LEU A 44 -3.69 -16.44 -25.62
CA LEU A 44 -3.46 -17.74 -26.26
C LEU A 44 -4.16 -17.80 -27.61
N LEU A 45 -3.54 -18.46 -28.58
CA LEU A 45 -4.13 -18.86 -29.86
C LEU A 45 -3.85 -20.35 -30.10
N GLN A 46 -4.88 -21.13 -30.45
CA GLN A 46 -4.68 -22.48 -30.89
C GLN A 46 -4.11 -22.48 -32.32
N VAL A 47 -2.98 -23.14 -32.50
CA VAL A 47 -2.36 -23.42 -33.79
C VAL A 47 -2.52 -24.90 -34.10
N VAL A 48 -2.95 -25.21 -35.31
CA VAL A 48 -3.17 -26.59 -35.81
C VAL A 48 -2.14 -26.92 -36.86
N PHE A 49 -1.45 -28.02 -36.67
CA PHE A 49 -0.53 -28.59 -37.63
C PHE A 49 -1.17 -29.85 -38.21
N ASP A 50 -1.47 -29.80 -39.50
CA ASP A 50 -2.11 -30.87 -40.23
C ASP A 50 -1.05 -31.75 -40.88
N PRO A 51 -1.13 -33.12 -40.84
CA PRO A 51 -0.21 -34.01 -41.48
C PRO A 51 -0.13 -33.82 -43.01
N ASP A 52 -1.15 -33.25 -43.66
CA ASP A 52 -1.11 -32.94 -45.09
C ASP A 52 0.00 -31.91 -45.42
N ALA A 53 0.41 -31.07 -44.48
CA ALA A 53 1.58 -30.19 -44.58
C ALA A 53 2.84 -30.87 -43.99
N ALA A 54 3.32 -31.93 -44.64
CA ALA A 54 4.29 -32.89 -44.11
C ALA A 54 5.59 -32.26 -43.56
N GLU A 55 6.12 -31.17 -44.13
CA GLU A 55 7.34 -30.51 -43.66
C GLU A 55 7.08 -29.76 -42.35
N VAL A 56 6.03 -28.96 -42.31
CA VAL A 56 5.62 -28.16 -41.13
C VAL A 56 5.21 -29.09 -39.99
N PHE A 57 4.51 -30.20 -40.33
CA PHE A 57 4.11 -31.20 -39.35
C PHE A 57 5.32 -31.85 -38.66
N ARG A 58 6.33 -32.26 -39.43
CA ARG A 58 7.56 -32.90 -38.94
C ARG A 58 8.35 -31.96 -38.00
N GLU A 59 8.37 -30.67 -38.28
CA GLU A 59 8.95 -29.69 -37.37
C GLU A 59 8.10 -29.53 -36.09
N ALA A 60 6.76 -29.56 -36.20
CA ALA A 60 5.85 -29.47 -35.08
C ALA A 60 5.95 -30.66 -34.11
N GLU A 61 6.31 -31.85 -34.57
CA GLU A 61 6.58 -33.01 -33.71
C GLU A 61 7.71 -32.77 -32.70
N ARG A 62 8.68 -31.93 -33.05
CA ARG A 62 9.85 -31.60 -32.21
C ARG A 62 9.60 -30.51 -31.20
N LEU A 63 8.45 -29.81 -31.27
CA LEU A 63 8.12 -28.74 -30.36
C LEU A 63 7.94 -29.25 -28.92
N ARG A 64 8.40 -28.47 -27.98
CA ARG A 64 8.23 -28.67 -26.53
C ARG A 64 7.69 -27.39 -25.90
N ASN A 65 7.16 -27.50 -24.69
CA ASN A 65 6.66 -26.35 -23.94
C ASN A 65 7.75 -25.29 -23.79
N GLU A 66 7.32 -24.03 -23.84
CA GLU A 66 8.15 -22.84 -23.75
C GLU A 66 9.15 -22.61 -24.91
N PHE A 67 9.16 -23.46 -25.96
CA PHE A 67 9.87 -23.12 -27.18
C PHE A 67 9.28 -21.83 -27.77
N VAL A 68 10.13 -20.99 -28.32
CA VAL A 68 9.71 -19.75 -29.02
C VAL A 68 9.59 -20.06 -30.50
N ILE A 69 8.41 -19.86 -31.05
CA ILE A 69 8.11 -20.14 -32.44
C ILE A 69 7.45 -18.96 -33.14
N ARG A 70 7.61 -18.96 -34.47
CA ARG A 70 6.86 -18.11 -35.38
C ARG A 70 6.06 -19.03 -36.31
N VAL A 71 4.78 -18.69 -36.46
CA VAL A 71 3.88 -19.47 -37.30
C VAL A 71 3.15 -18.53 -38.25
N LYS A 72 3.14 -18.84 -39.53
CA LYS A 72 2.31 -18.21 -40.52
C LYS A 72 1.28 -19.21 -41.02
N GLY A 73 0.02 -18.81 -41.04
CA GLY A 73 -1.06 -19.72 -41.37
C GLY A 73 -2.37 -19.00 -41.68
N ARG A 74 -3.38 -19.76 -42.04
CA ARG A 74 -4.71 -19.27 -42.35
C ARG A 74 -5.60 -19.36 -41.10
N VAL A 75 -6.25 -18.28 -40.75
CA VAL A 75 -7.26 -18.26 -39.68
C VAL A 75 -8.52 -18.96 -40.16
N ARG A 76 -9.03 -19.87 -39.35
CA ARG A 76 -10.31 -20.57 -39.60
C ARG A 76 -11.14 -20.64 -38.30
N GLU A 77 -12.44 -20.83 -38.47
CA GLU A 77 -13.32 -21.15 -37.34
C GLU A 77 -12.95 -22.52 -36.76
N ARG A 78 -13.04 -22.66 -35.45
CA ARG A 78 -12.92 -23.98 -34.81
C ARG A 78 -14.10 -24.87 -35.20
N PRO A 79 -13.88 -26.18 -35.36
CA PRO A 79 -14.98 -27.12 -35.59
C PRO A 79 -16.09 -27.01 -34.53
N ALA A 80 -17.32 -27.29 -34.94
CA ALA A 80 -18.46 -27.28 -34.02
C ALA A 80 -18.18 -28.16 -32.79
N GLY A 81 -18.47 -27.64 -31.58
CA GLY A 81 -18.23 -28.34 -30.33
C GLY A 81 -16.81 -28.21 -29.76
N THR A 82 -15.86 -27.54 -30.45
CA THR A 82 -14.49 -27.32 -29.96
C THR A 82 -14.20 -25.87 -29.56
N VAL A 83 -15.19 -25.01 -29.61
CA VAL A 83 -15.10 -23.59 -29.18
C VAL A 83 -14.74 -23.52 -27.69
N ASN A 84 -13.73 -22.72 -27.37
CA ASN A 84 -13.32 -22.48 -25.98
C ASN A 84 -13.72 -21.06 -25.53
N ALA A 85 -14.82 -20.96 -24.82
CA ALA A 85 -15.35 -19.68 -24.35
C ALA A 85 -14.41 -18.94 -23.34
N ASN A 86 -13.42 -19.63 -22.77
CA ASN A 86 -12.47 -19.06 -21.82
C ASN A 86 -11.30 -18.31 -22.48
N LEU A 87 -11.19 -18.38 -23.81
CA LEU A 87 -10.14 -17.70 -24.57
C LEU A 87 -10.76 -16.62 -25.46
N GLY A 88 -10.13 -15.44 -25.55
CA GLY A 88 -10.53 -14.38 -26.46
C GLY A 88 -10.50 -14.84 -27.93
N SER A 89 -9.52 -15.67 -28.31
CA SER A 89 -9.40 -16.32 -29.64
C SER A 89 -10.15 -17.66 -29.74
N GLY A 90 -10.95 -18.01 -28.75
CA GLY A 90 -11.49 -19.38 -28.59
C GLY A 90 -12.47 -19.87 -29.64
N ARG A 91 -12.94 -19.01 -30.53
CA ARG A 91 -13.80 -19.35 -31.68
C ARG A 91 -13.01 -19.65 -32.95
N VAL A 92 -11.75 -19.25 -32.99
CA VAL A 92 -10.86 -19.41 -34.16
C VAL A 92 -9.63 -20.22 -33.81
N GLU A 93 -8.96 -20.71 -34.85
CA GLU A 93 -7.67 -21.36 -34.77
C GLU A 93 -6.83 -21.00 -35.99
N LEU A 94 -5.51 -21.15 -35.89
CA LEU A 94 -4.59 -20.92 -36.99
C LEU A 94 -4.16 -22.24 -37.61
N LEU A 95 -4.53 -22.51 -38.86
CA LEU A 95 -4.02 -23.63 -39.62
C LEU A 95 -2.63 -23.25 -40.14
N ALA A 96 -1.58 -23.91 -39.62
CA ALA A 96 -0.20 -23.59 -39.91
C ALA A 96 0.20 -23.97 -41.33
N GLY A 97 0.77 -23.03 -42.06
CA GLY A 97 1.39 -23.25 -43.37
C GLY A 97 2.92 -23.15 -43.35
N GLU A 98 3.44 -22.34 -42.42
CA GLU A 98 4.90 -22.19 -42.21
C GLU A 98 5.18 -22.18 -40.70
N LEU A 99 6.25 -22.83 -40.28
CA LEU A 99 6.73 -22.86 -38.89
C LEU A 99 8.23 -22.56 -38.87
N GLU A 100 8.61 -21.65 -37.96
CA GLU A 100 10.01 -21.37 -37.66
C GLU A 100 10.25 -21.51 -36.16
N LEU A 101 11.22 -22.36 -35.81
CA LEU A 101 11.72 -22.45 -34.44
C LEU A 101 12.71 -21.30 -34.19
N LEU A 102 12.31 -20.29 -33.44
CA LEU A 102 13.15 -19.13 -33.12
C LEU A 102 14.13 -19.44 -31.99
N ASN A 103 13.68 -20.17 -30.95
CA ASN A 103 14.55 -20.58 -29.85
C ASN A 103 13.97 -21.80 -29.10
N ARG A 104 14.85 -22.60 -28.54
CA ARG A 104 14.50 -23.72 -27.67
C ARG A 104 14.43 -23.29 -26.22
N SER A 105 13.79 -24.06 -25.36
CA SER A 105 13.76 -23.90 -23.93
C SER A 105 14.25 -25.17 -23.25
N GLU A 106 15.01 -24.99 -22.17
CA GLU A 106 15.22 -26.04 -21.19
C GLU A 106 13.91 -26.27 -20.40
N PRO A 107 13.77 -27.41 -19.71
CA PRO A 107 12.68 -27.64 -18.79
C PRO A 107 12.62 -26.52 -17.73
N LEU A 108 11.42 -25.94 -17.52
CA LEU A 108 11.28 -24.90 -16.53
C LEU A 108 11.51 -25.44 -15.11
N PRO A 109 12.07 -24.62 -14.17
CA PRO A 109 12.25 -25.02 -12.78
C PRO A 109 10.91 -25.19 -12.04
N PHE A 110 9.79 -24.69 -12.58
CA PHE A 110 8.43 -24.87 -12.10
C PHE A 110 7.43 -24.66 -13.25
N GLN A 111 6.24 -25.23 -13.15
CA GLN A 111 5.19 -25.01 -14.14
C GLN A 111 4.48 -23.65 -13.87
N LEU A 112 4.06 -22.95 -14.94
CA LEU A 112 3.46 -21.63 -14.82
C LEU A 112 2.10 -21.62 -14.11
N ASP A 113 1.39 -22.73 -14.08
CA ASP A 113 0.12 -22.95 -13.41
C ASP A 113 0.27 -23.59 -12.00
N GLU A 114 1.49 -23.93 -11.60
CA GLU A 114 1.81 -24.53 -10.31
C GLU A 114 1.92 -23.48 -9.21
N GLN A 115 1.47 -23.81 -7.99
CA GLN A 115 1.73 -23.00 -6.81
C GLN A 115 3.17 -23.27 -6.31
N VAL A 116 3.98 -22.23 -6.31
CA VAL A 116 5.39 -22.28 -5.94
C VAL A 116 5.68 -21.22 -4.87
N GLY A 117 6.60 -21.55 -3.96
CA GLY A 117 7.03 -20.64 -2.90
C GLY A 117 7.63 -19.34 -3.44
N GLU A 118 7.51 -18.26 -2.65
CA GLU A 118 7.93 -16.91 -3.04
C GLU A 118 9.41 -16.85 -3.45
N GLU A 119 10.29 -17.53 -2.71
CA GLU A 119 11.74 -17.53 -2.97
C GLU A 119 12.06 -18.03 -4.40
N VAL A 120 11.46 -19.15 -4.82
CA VAL A 120 11.64 -19.69 -6.17
C VAL A 120 11.05 -18.75 -7.23
N ARG A 121 9.89 -18.16 -6.96
CA ARG A 121 9.26 -17.16 -7.83
C ARG A 121 10.14 -15.92 -8.01
N LEU A 122 10.80 -15.45 -6.97
CA LEU A 122 11.69 -14.29 -7.04
C LEU A 122 13.01 -14.63 -7.73
N LYS A 123 13.57 -15.83 -7.48
CA LYS A 123 14.78 -16.28 -8.16
C LYS A 123 14.60 -16.41 -9.68
N TYR A 124 13.46 -16.92 -10.11
CA TYR A 124 13.12 -17.05 -11.53
C TYR A 124 12.03 -16.06 -11.94
N ARG A 125 12.14 -14.81 -11.48
CA ARG A 125 11.09 -13.80 -11.61
C ARG A 125 10.65 -13.58 -13.05
N TYR A 126 11.56 -13.64 -14.01
CA TYR A 126 11.25 -13.53 -15.44
C TYR A 126 10.35 -14.68 -15.97
N LEU A 127 10.32 -15.84 -15.32
CA LEU A 127 9.37 -16.90 -15.60
C LEU A 127 8.04 -16.67 -14.86
N ASP A 128 8.09 -16.28 -13.59
CA ASP A 128 6.90 -15.96 -12.82
C ASP A 128 6.08 -14.83 -13.48
N LEU A 129 6.74 -13.86 -14.11
CA LEU A 129 6.10 -12.78 -14.87
C LEU A 129 5.39 -13.27 -16.17
N ARG A 130 5.64 -14.49 -16.64
CA ARG A 130 4.87 -15.11 -17.75
C ARG A 130 3.48 -15.56 -17.33
N ARG A 131 3.21 -15.68 -16.03
CA ARG A 131 1.88 -16.04 -15.51
C ARG A 131 0.88 -14.94 -15.84
N GLU A 132 -0.32 -15.35 -16.24
CA GLU A 132 -1.38 -14.41 -16.62
C GLU A 132 -1.72 -13.44 -15.49
N VAL A 133 -1.84 -13.94 -14.26
CA VAL A 133 -2.15 -13.10 -13.09
C VAL A 133 -1.09 -12.01 -12.86
N MET A 134 0.21 -12.33 -13.06
CA MET A 134 1.29 -11.37 -12.90
C MET A 134 1.30 -10.35 -14.05
N SER A 135 1.09 -10.80 -15.27
CA SER A 135 0.94 -9.92 -16.43
C SER A 135 -0.21 -8.94 -16.26
N GLN A 136 -1.37 -9.40 -15.83
CA GLN A 136 -2.55 -8.56 -15.58
C GLN A 136 -2.29 -7.52 -14.49
N ARG A 137 -1.63 -7.88 -13.39
CA ARG A 137 -1.27 -6.96 -12.30
C ARG A 137 -0.33 -5.84 -12.76
N LEU A 138 0.70 -6.17 -13.54
CA LEU A 138 1.61 -5.15 -14.07
C LEU A 138 0.92 -4.25 -15.12
N ARG A 139 0.04 -4.80 -15.94
CA ARG A 139 -0.79 -4.02 -16.86
C ARG A 139 -1.76 -3.10 -16.13
N LEU A 140 -2.34 -3.59 -15.02
CA LEU A 140 -3.19 -2.76 -14.14
C LEU A 140 -2.38 -1.58 -13.60
N ARG A 141 -1.20 -1.83 -13.05
CA ARG A 141 -0.28 -0.78 -12.58
C ARG A 141 0.03 0.25 -13.68
N HIS A 142 0.33 -0.21 -14.89
CA HIS A 142 0.57 0.68 -16.04
C HIS A 142 -0.66 1.55 -16.33
N ARG A 143 -1.87 0.98 -16.33
CA ARG A 143 -3.11 1.76 -16.57
C ARG A 143 -3.34 2.80 -15.47
N ILE A 144 -3.06 2.46 -14.20
CA ILE A 144 -3.17 3.40 -13.08
C ILE A 144 -2.25 4.60 -13.32
N THR A 145 -0.95 4.37 -13.54
CA THR A 145 0.03 5.45 -13.72
C THR A 145 -0.26 6.28 -14.97
N ARG A 146 -0.74 5.66 -16.04
CA ARG A 146 -1.18 6.37 -17.25
C ARG A 146 -2.38 7.28 -16.97
N ALA A 147 -3.38 6.78 -16.25
CA ALA A 147 -4.56 7.57 -15.91
C ALA A 147 -4.20 8.76 -15.01
N MET A 148 -3.29 8.55 -14.04
CA MET A 148 -2.77 9.63 -13.19
C MET A 148 -2.13 10.74 -14.02
N ARG A 149 -1.23 10.40 -14.94
CA ARG A 149 -0.61 11.38 -15.86
C ARG A 149 -1.65 12.12 -16.68
N THR A 150 -2.56 11.39 -17.32
CA THR A 150 -3.59 12.00 -18.17
C THR A 150 -4.44 13.02 -17.42
N PHE A 151 -4.81 12.71 -16.16
CA PHE A 151 -5.57 13.64 -15.34
C PHE A 151 -4.76 14.88 -14.98
N LEU A 152 -3.52 14.70 -14.49
CA LEU A 152 -2.68 15.79 -14.03
C LEU A 152 -2.26 16.72 -15.18
N ASP A 153 -1.87 16.17 -16.32
CA ASP A 153 -1.57 16.96 -17.54
C ASP A 153 -2.78 17.80 -17.96
N GLY A 154 -3.99 17.22 -17.90
CA GLY A 154 -5.24 17.91 -18.20
C GLY A 154 -5.61 19.03 -17.20
N HIS A 155 -4.98 19.03 -16.01
CA HIS A 155 -5.16 20.05 -14.96
C HIS A 155 -3.98 21.02 -14.85
N GLY A 156 -3.10 21.06 -15.86
CA GLY A 156 -2.00 22.01 -15.96
C GLY A 156 -0.80 21.69 -15.06
N PHE A 157 -0.64 20.44 -14.63
CA PHE A 157 0.56 20.00 -13.94
C PHE A 157 1.68 19.68 -14.92
N ILE A 158 2.91 19.85 -14.47
CA ILE A 158 4.14 19.56 -15.23
C ILE A 158 4.84 18.36 -14.59
N ASP A 159 5.19 17.33 -15.38
CA ASP A 159 6.00 16.20 -14.93
C ASP A 159 7.48 16.62 -14.86
N LEU A 160 8.03 16.79 -13.67
CA LEU A 160 9.38 17.28 -13.43
C LEU A 160 10.21 16.27 -12.65
N GLU A 161 11.34 15.87 -13.22
CA GLU A 161 12.28 14.95 -12.55
C GLU A 161 13.13 15.67 -11.51
N THR A 162 13.34 15.00 -10.38
CA THR A 162 14.21 15.44 -9.28
C THR A 162 15.41 14.50 -9.12
N PRO A 163 16.53 14.95 -8.52
CA PRO A 163 17.73 14.13 -8.41
C PRO A 163 17.54 12.85 -7.57
N MET A 164 18.11 11.74 -8.04
CA MET A 164 18.26 10.51 -7.26
C MET A 164 19.54 10.52 -6.41
N LEU A 165 20.60 11.16 -6.87
CA LEU A 165 21.83 11.38 -6.09
C LEU A 165 21.72 12.72 -5.37
N THR A 166 21.32 12.71 -4.11
CA THR A 166 21.04 13.91 -3.33
C THR A 166 21.83 13.91 -2.02
N LYS A 167 21.61 14.89 -1.20
CA LYS A 167 22.15 14.98 0.16
C LYS A 167 21.26 14.19 1.12
N ALA A 168 21.87 13.54 2.12
CA ALA A 168 21.13 12.92 3.21
C ALA A 168 20.25 13.95 3.93
N THR A 169 18.96 13.70 3.93
CA THR A 169 17.95 14.53 4.60
C THR A 169 17.03 13.60 5.39
N PRO A 170 17.18 13.52 6.70
CA PRO A 170 16.40 12.58 7.51
C PRO A 170 14.90 12.98 7.51
N GLU A 171 14.07 12.09 6.94
CA GLU A 171 12.63 12.23 6.84
C GLU A 171 11.87 11.13 7.63
N GLY A 172 12.56 10.44 8.54
CA GLY A 172 11.97 9.40 9.40
C GLY A 172 12.58 8.01 9.24
N ALA A 173 12.93 7.57 8.00
CA ALA A 173 13.66 6.33 7.76
C ALA A 173 15.19 6.57 7.69
N ARG A 174 15.97 5.49 7.60
CA ARG A 174 17.41 5.59 7.29
C ARG A 174 17.61 5.76 5.79
N ASP A 175 18.63 6.52 5.42
CA ASP A 175 19.01 6.76 4.03
C ASP A 175 19.92 5.64 3.49
N TYR A 176 19.72 5.24 2.23
CA TYR A 176 20.73 4.51 1.48
C TYR A 176 21.83 5.44 1.01
N LEU A 177 23.09 5.14 1.34
CA LEU A 177 24.24 5.98 1.03
C LEU A 177 24.99 5.46 -0.19
N VAL A 178 25.37 6.38 -1.08
CA VAL A 178 26.16 6.09 -2.29
C VAL A 178 27.48 6.85 -2.20
N PRO A 179 28.61 6.17 -2.12
CA PRO A 179 29.92 6.83 -2.02
C PRO A 179 30.29 7.58 -3.30
N SER A 180 30.94 8.75 -3.15
CA SER A 180 31.41 9.53 -4.27
C SER A 180 32.89 9.24 -4.60
N ARG A 181 33.17 8.76 -5.81
CA ARG A 181 34.53 8.55 -6.28
C ARG A 181 35.29 9.87 -6.46
N THR A 182 34.62 10.93 -6.89
CA THR A 182 35.21 12.24 -7.19
C THR A 182 35.37 13.13 -5.96
N HIS A 183 34.74 12.78 -4.85
CA HIS A 183 34.83 13.50 -3.57
C HIS A 183 35.12 12.50 -2.44
N PRO A 184 36.39 12.15 -2.22
CA PRO A 184 36.80 11.17 -1.21
C PRO A 184 36.20 11.45 0.17
N GLY A 185 35.64 10.40 0.80
CA GLY A 185 34.99 10.49 2.12
C GLY A 185 33.63 11.17 2.14
N LYS A 186 33.08 11.56 0.97
CA LYS A 186 31.73 12.11 0.85
C LYS A 186 30.77 11.10 0.19
N PHE A 187 29.50 11.19 0.57
CA PHE A 187 28.44 10.32 0.11
C PHE A 187 27.26 11.13 -0.43
N PHE A 188 26.65 10.61 -1.47
CA PHE A 188 25.28 10.93 -1.81
C PHE A 188 24.33 10.04 -0.98
N ALA A 189 23.08 10.45 -0.85
CA ALA A 189 22.00 9.62 -0.36
C ALA A 189 20.95 9.43 -1.45
N LEU A 190 20.29 8.28 -1.47
CA LEU A 190 19.11 8.07 -2.29
C LEU A 190 17.88 8.69 -1.57
N PRO A 191 16.99 9.40 -2.28
CA PRO A 191 15.93 10.17 -1.64
C PRO A 191 14.83 9.25 -1.05
N GLN A 192 14.40 9.58 0.17
CA GLN A 192 13.23 8.95 0.80
C GLN A 192 11.91 9.42 0.16
N SER A 193 11.90 10.65 -0.34
CA SER A 193 10.88 11.29 -1.16
C SER A 193 11.48 12.53 -1.85
N PRO A 194 10.84 13.10 -2.89
CA PRO A 194 11.29 14.35 -3.50
C PRO A 194 10.81 15.59 -2.73
N GLN A 195 10.41 15.47 -1.45
CA GLN A 195 9.72 16.50 -0.67
C GLN A 195 10.37 17.88 -0.75
N ILE A 196 11.68 17.97 -0.55
CA ILE A 196 12.37 19.27 -0.55
C ILE A 196 12.43 19.85 -1.96
N PHE A 197 12.68 19.01 -2.96
CA PHE A 197 12.80 19.48 -4.35
C PHE A 197 11.46 19.98 -4.90
N LYS A 198 10.35 19.31 -4.61
CA LYS A 198 9.04 19.79 -5.06
C LYS A 198 8.64 21.13 -4.40
N GLN A 199 9.07 21.39 -3.15
CA GLN A 199 8.93 22.71 -2.53
C GLN A 199 9.79 23.77 -3.25
N LEU A 200 11.03 23.42 -3.64
CA LEU A 200 11.90 24.31 -4.42
C LEU A 200 11.30 24.63 -5.79
N LEU A 201 10.59 23.69 -6.43
CA LEU A 201 9.88 23.92 -7.69
C LEU A 201 8.73 24.94 -7.52
N MET A 202 8.04 24.91 -6.38
CA MET A 202 7.03 25.94 -6.05
C MET A 202 7.68 27.33 -5.92
N ILE A 203 8.82 27.42 -5.22
CA ILE A 203 9.57 28.66 -5.07
C ILE A 203 10.11 29.14 -6.44
N ALA A 204 10.43 28.19 -7.34
CA ALA A 204 10.84 28.50 -8.72
C ALA A 204 9.67 28.97 -9.63
N GLY A 205 8.42 28.92 -9.16
CA GLY A 205 7.25 29.42 -9.88
C GLY A 205 6.59 28.43 -10.82
N PHE A 206 6.78 27.13 -10.64
CA PHE A 206 6.12 26.12 -11.48
C PHE A 206 4.64 25.90 -11.13
N ASP A 207 4.16 26.36 -9.97
CA ASP A 207 2.79 26.33 -9.48
C ASP A 207 2.16 24.95 -9.30
N ARG A 208 2.31 24.04 -10.25
CA ARG A 208 1.75 22.69 -10.25
C ARG A 208 2.76 21.74 -10.85
N ASP A 209 3.36 20.91 -10.00
CA ASP A 209 4.25 19.85 -10.46
C ASP A 209 3.79 18.48 -9.98
N TYR A 210 4.16 17.45 -10.71
CA TYR A 210 4.06 16.08 -10.27
C TYR A 210 5.23 15.25 -10.77
N GLN A 211 5.46 14.11 -10.11
CA GLN A 211 6.44 13.13 -10.54
C GLN A 211 6.01 11.72 -10.13
N ILE A 212 6.10 10.74 -11.02
CA ILE A 212 6.05 9.33 -10.63
C ILE A 212 7.49 8.89 -10.38
N VAL A 213 7.87 8.84 -9.10
CA VAL A 213 9.26 8.79 -8.66
C VAL A 213 9.58 7.54 -7.86
N ARG A 214 10.82 7.05 -7.96
CA ARG A 214 11.36 6.02 -7.08
C ARG A 214 11.82 6.66 -5.78
N CYS A 215 11.41 6.05 -4.67
CA CYS A 215 11.78 6.42 -3.31
C CYS A 215 12.50 5.26 -2.64
N PHE A 216 13.38 5.56 -1.68
CA PHE A 216 14.26 4.59 -1.04
C PHE A 216 14.22 4.78 0.47
N ARG A 217 13.94 3.71 1.22
CA ARG A 217 13.91 3.73 2.69
C ARG A 217 14.52 2.46 3.25
N ASP A 218 15.56 2.60 4.05
CA ASP A 218 16.16 1.48 4.78
C ASP A 218 15.42 1.30 6.12
N GLU A 219 14.37 0.52 6.09
CA GLU A 219 13.49 0.22 7.22
C GLU A 219 13.07 -1.25 7.25
N ASP A 220 12.49 -1.69 8.34
CA ASP A 220 11.97 -3.05 8.47
C ASP A 220 10.85 -3.31 7.46
N LEU A 221 11.00 -4.37 6.66
CA LEU A 221 10.09 -4.68 5.58
C LEU A 221 8.88 -5.49 6.05
N ARG A 222 7.73 -5.18 5.48
CA ARG A 222 6.45 -5.86 5.69
C ARG A 222 5.82 -6.20 4.34
N ALA A 223 4.62 -6.77 4.35
CA ALA A 223 3.89 -7.10 3.12
C ALA A 223 3.62 -5.87 2.21
N ASP A 224 3.49 -4.69 2.82
CA ASP A 224 3.19 -3.41 2.18
C ASP A 224 4.39 -2.44 2.15
N ARG A 225 5.63 -2.94 2.41
CA ARG A 225 6.86 -2.14 2.41
C ARG A 225 7.96 -2.79 1.58
N GLN A 226 8.70 -1.96 0.85
CA GLN A 226 9.87 -2.32 0.06
C GLN A 226 10.97 -1.27 0.29
N PRO A 227 12.27 -1.64 0.21
CA PRO A 227 13.36 -0.69 0.38
C PRO A 227 13.41 0.34 -0.76
N GLU A 228 12.88 -0.01 -1.91
CA GLU A 228 12.65 0.87 -3.06
C GLU A 228 11.21 0.70 -3.55
N PHE A 229 10.49 1.80 -3.69
CA PHE A 229 9.07 1.83 -4.06
C PHE A 229 8.77 3.04 -4.92
N THR A 230 7.54 3.12 -5.43
CA THR A 230 7.12 4.20 -6.33
C THR A 230 6.05 5.06 -5.69
N GLN A 231 6.24 6.38 -5.71
CA GLN A 231 5.22 7.35 -5.36
C GLN A 231 4.77 8.14 -6.59
N LEU A 232 3.52 8.60 -6.58
CA LEU A 232 3.12 9.79 -7.30
C LEU A 232 3.21 10.93 -6.30
N ASP A 233 4.14 11.83 -6.51
CA ASP A 233 4.31 13.06 -5.75
C ASP A 233 3.68 14.22 -6.51
N VAL A 234 2.91 15.05 -5.80
CA VAL A 234 2.21 16.22 -6.34
C VAL A 234 2.43 17.39 -5.42
N GLU A 235 2.71 18.58 -5.99
CA GLU A 235 2.80 19.82 -5.22
C GLU A 235 2.08 20.95 -5.98
N THR A 236 1.50 21.89 -5.22
CA THR A 236 0.72 23.01 -5.77
C THR A 236 1.00 24.29 -4.98
N SER A 237 1.06 25.44 -5.69
CA SER A 237 1.10 26.77 -5.08
C SER A 237 -0.30 27.38 -5.05
N PHE A 238 -0.54 28.27 -4.08
CA PHE A 238 -1.73 29.11 -3.96
C PHE A 238 -3.06 28.36 -3.81
N LEU A 239 -3.04 27.07 -3.51
CA LEU A 239 -4.23 26.31 -3.16
C LEU A 239 -4.33 26.11 -1.64
N THR A 240 -5.55 26.14 -1.14
CA THR A 240 -5.86 25.78 0.24
C THR A 240 -5.84 24.27 0.44
N GLN A 241 -5.77 23.82 1.69
CA GLN A 241 -5.91 22.40 2.04
C GLN A 241 -7.16 21.77 1.40
N GLN A 242 -8.28 22.49 1.44
CA GLN A 242 -9.55 22.04 0.88
C GLN A 242 -9.47 21.82 -0.64
N GLU A 243 -8.93 22.78 -1.38
CA GLU A 243 -8.80 22.72 -2.83
C GLU A 243 -7.85 21.61 -3.28
N ILE A 244 -6.75 21.38 -2.53
CA ILE A 244 -5.84 20.26 -2.81
C ILE A 244 -6.58 18.92 -2.62
N MET A 245 -7.31 18.76 -1.52
CA MET A 245 -8.07 17.53 -1.25
C MET A 245 -9.13 17.29 -2.34
N GLU A 246 -9.89 18.30 -2.75
CA GLU A 246 -10.89 18.18 -3.81
C GLU A 246 -10.29 17.79 -5.16
N LEU A 247 -9.15 18.37 -5.51
CA LEU A 247 -8.42 18.03 -6.74
C LEU A 247 -7.95 16.56 -6.71
N MET A 248 -7.45 16.10 -5.59
CA MET A 248 -6.97 14.72 -5.41
C MET A 248 -8.12 13.70 -5.32
N GLU A 249 -9.29 14.11 -4.81
CA GLU A 249 -10.52 13.31 -4.96
C GLU A 249 -10.89 13.12 -6.43
N GLY A 250 -10.82 14.20 -7.21
CA GLY A 250 -11.06 14.16 -8.66
C GLY A 250 -10.11 13.21 -9.38
N LEU A 251 -8.81 13.28 -9.07
CA LEU A 251 -7.80 12.35 -9.57
C LEU A 251 -8.16 10.89 -9.23
N THR A 252 -8.53 10.64 -7.97
CA THR A 252 -8.81 9.29 -7.49
C THR A 252 -10.06 8.72 -8.15
N ARG A 253 -11.15 9.50 -8.24
CA ARG A 253 -12.37 9.11 -8.98
C ARG A 253 -12.08 8.82 -10.44
N TYR A 254 -11.23 9.64 -11.07
CA TYR A 254 -10.86 9.49 -12.47
C TYR A 254 -10.14 8.16 -12.73
N PHE A 255 -9.03 7.87 -12.02
CA PHE A 255 -8.31 6.64 -12.30
C PHE A 255 -9.09 5.37 -11.89
N PHE A 256 -9.94 5.41 -10.86
CA PHE A 256 -10.82 4.29 -10.53
C PHE A 256 -11.83 4.00 -11.66
N LYS A 257 -12.43 5.05 -12.20
CA LYS A 257 -13.37 4.92 -13.32
C LYS A 257 -12.69 4.39 -14.58
N GLU A 258 -11.54 4.96 -14.95
CA GLU A 258 -10.80 4.58 -16.17
C GLU A 258 -10.22 3.16 -16.09
N VAL A 259 -9.78 2.73 -14.92
CA VAL A 259 -9.05 1.47 -14.76
C VAL A 259 -9.95 0.31 -14.39
N LEU A 260 -10.89 0.53 -13.47
CA LEU A 260 -11.80 -0.51 -12.94
C LEU A 260 -13.25 -0.36 -13.41
N GLY A 261 -13.61 0.74 -14.06
CA GLY A 261 -15.01 1.04 -14.40
C GLY A 261 -15.89 1.32 -13.18
N THR A 262 -15.30 1.60 -12.02
CA THR A 262 -15.99 1.74 -10.74
C THR A 262 -16.07 3.21 -10.34
N GLY A 263 -17.25 3.66 -9.93
CA GLY A 263 -17.45 4.99 -9.32
C GLY A 263 -17.08 4.97 -7.84
N LEU A 264 -16.56 6.08 -7.34
CA LEU A 264 -16.34 6.34 -5.92
C LEU A 264 -17.30 7.45 -5.45
N PRO A 265 -17.53 7.60 -4.13
CA PRO A 265 -18.34 8.69 -3.58
C PRO A 265 -17.88 10.08 -4.04
N ASP A 266 -18.80 11.05 -4.02
CA ASP A 266 -18.53 12.46 -4.30
C ASP A 266 -19.37 13.32 -3.34
N PRO A 267 -18.77 14.07 -2.39
CA PRO A 267 -17.35 14.07 -1.99
C PRO A 267 -16.96 12.83 -1.16
N PHE A 268 -15.66 12.65 -0.91
CA PHE A 268 -15.19 11.65 0.05
C PHE A 268 -15.54 12.08 1.48
N PRO A 269 -15.98 11.15 2.36
CA PRO A 269 -16.17 11.42 3.77
C PRO A 269 -14.90 11.98 4.41
N ARG A 270 -15.06 12.82 5.42
CA ARG A 270 -13.96 13.41 6.20
C ARG A 270 -14.12 13.08 7.67
N MET A 271 -13.02 12.80 8.31
CA MET A 271 -12.94 12.45 9.72
C MET A 271 -11.69 13.09 10.32
N THR A 272 -11.79 13.63 11.52
CA THR A 272 -10.59 14.10 12.24
C THR A 272 -9.77 12.91 12.74
N PHE A 273 -8.47 13.08 12.90
CA PHE A 273 -7.60 12.08 13.54
C PHE A 273 -8.15 11.65 14.90
N ALA A 274 -8.56 12.62 15.74
CA ALA A 274 -9.13 12.33 17.05
C ALA A 274 -10.39 11.46 16.97
N GLU A 275 -11.26 11.72 15.99
CA GLU A 275 -12.45 10.92 15.76
C GLU A 275 -12.10 9.51 15.26
N ALA A 276 -11.17 9.39 14.34
CA ALA A 276 -10.70 8.11 13.81
C ALA A 276 -10.12 7.22 14.93
N MET A 277 -9.27 7.79 15.77
CA MET A 277 -8.69 7.09 16.93
C MET A 277 -9.76 6.72 17.95
N ARG A 278 -10.73 7.61 18.20
CA ARG A 278 -11.82 7.36 19.15
C ARG A 278 -12.76 6.24 18.67
N ARG A 279 -13.20 6.28 17.41
CA ARG A 279 -14.21 5.33 16.87
C ARG A 279 -13.61 4.01 16.40
N TYR A 280 -12.37 4.02 15.89
CA TYR A 280 -11.79 2.86 15.21
C TYR A 280 -10.46 2.40 15.78
N GLY A 281 -9.82 3.19 16.67
CA GLY A 281 -8.51 2.90 17.21
C GLY A 281 -7.39 2.94 16.15
N SER A 282 -7.60 3.67 15.05
CA SER A 282 -6.66 3.76 13.94
C SER A 282 -6.85 5.06 13.17
N ASP A 283 -5.77 5.64 12.68
CA ASP A 283 -5.72 6.77 11.76
C ASP A 283 -6.08 6.40 10.30
N LYS A 284 -6.21 5.11 10.01
CA LYS A 284 -6.58 4.56 8.70
C LYS A 284 -7.69 3.50 8.83
N PRO A 285 -8.88 3.90 9.25
CA PRO A 285 -9.96 2.95 9.51
C PRO A 285 -10.49 2.29 8.24
N ASP A 286 -10.75 0.99 8.29
CA ASP A 286 -11.51 0.30 7.25
C ASP A 286 -13.02 0.47 7.52
N LEU A 287 -13.67 1.36 6.79
CA LEU A 287 -15.10 1.65 6.95
C LEU A 287 -16.02 0.52 6.44
N ARG A 288 -15.49 -0.49 5.75
CA ARG A 288 -16.26 -1.66 5.33
C ARG A 288 -16.62 -2.58 6.50
N ILE A 289 -15.96 -2.41 7.65
CA ILE A 289 -16.26 -3.18 8.86
C ILE A 289 -17.13 -2.33 9.77
N PRO A 290 -18.42 -2.67 9.96
CA PRO A 290 -19.38 -1.87 10.71
C PRO A 290 -19.27 -2.10 12.24
N LEU A 291 -18.07 -2.06 12.76
CA LEU A 291 -17.78 -2.16 14.19
C LEU A 291 -17.08 -0.88 14.65
N GLU A 292 -17.54 -0.31 15.76
CA GLU A 292 -16.95 0.91 16.33
C GLU A 292 -16.64 0.74 17.81
N LEU A 293 -15.64 1.48 18.28
CA LEU A 293 -15.30 1.57 19.69
C LEU A 293 -16.19 2.62 20.37
N ALA A 294 -16.60 2.33 21.59
CA ALA A 294 -17.36 3.25 22.43
C ALA A 294 -16.59 3.50 23.73
N ASP A 295 -16.31 4.77 24.04
CA ASP A 295 -15.66 5.12 25.30
C ASP A 295 -16.62 4.93 26.48
N VAL A 296 -16.15 4.28 27.54
CA VAL A 296 -16.95 3.95 28.73
C VAL A 296 -16.24 4.33 30.05
N ALA A 297 -15.16 5.07 29.98
CA ALA A 297 -14.36 5.46 31.15
C ALA A 297 -15.20 6.19 32.23
N ASP A 298 -16.07 7.11 31.82
CA ASP A 298 -16.96 7.85 32.73
C ASP A 298 -17.95 6.96 33.49
N LEU A 299 -18.33 5.82 32.92
CA LEU A 299 -19.26 4.87 33.51
C LEU A 299 -18.58 3.93 34.53
N VAL A 300 -17.26 3.73 34.41
CA VAL A 300 -16.52 2.73 35.19
C VAL A 300 -15.42 3.30 36.07
N LYS A 301 -15.25 4.63 36.11
CA LYS A 301 -14.20 5.31 36.89
C LYS A 301 -14.25 4.98 38.40
N ASP A 302 -15.44 4.75 38.93
CA ASP A 302 -15.68 4.49 40.36
C ASP A 302 -16.09 3.04 40.65
N CYS A 303 -15.87 2.10 39.72
CA CYS A 303 -16.15 0.69 39.93
C CYS A 303 -15.07 0.02 40.77
N ASP A 304 -15.40 -1.12 41.37
CA ASP A 304 -14.45 -1.93 42.18
C ASP A 304 -13.44 -2.71 41.33
N PHE A 305 -13.57 -2.68 40.00
CA PHE A 305 -12.63 -3.35 39.11
C PHE A 305 -11.45 -2.43 38.80
N LYS A 306 -10.36 -2.57 39.56
CA LYS A 306 -9.16 -1.72 39.46
C LYS A 306 -8.58 -1.62 38.04
N VAL A 307 -8.71 -2.67 37.24
CA VAL A 307 -8.24 -2.69 35.84
C VAL A 307 -8.97 -1.62 35.00
N PHE A 308 -10.23 -1.33 35.30
CA PHE A 308 -10.98 -0.26 34.63
C PHE A 308 -10.84 1.09 35.35
N ALA A 309 -10.98 1.09 36.68
CA ALA A 309 -10.97 2.33 37.47
C ALA A 309 -9.63 3.09 37.37
N GLY A 310 -8.50 2.39 37.26
CA GLY A 310 -7.18 3.00 37.10
C GLY A 310 -7.09 3.82 35.81
N PRO A 311 -7.15 3.20 34.63
CA PRO A 311 -7.11 3.91 33.35
C PRO A 311 -8.25 4.93 33.17
N ALA A 312 -9.43 4.69 33.76
CA ALA A 312 -10.55 5.62 33.68
C ALA A 312 -10.31 6.95 34.42
N LYS A 313 -9.41 6.96 35.41
CA LYS A 313 -9.01 8.15 36.20
C LYS A 313 -7.74 8.81 35.68
N ASP A 314 -6.96 8.10 34.87
CA ASP A 314 -5.74 8.62 34.27
C ASP A 314 -6.05 9.47 33.04
N PRO A 315 -5.61 10.73 32.97
CA PRO A 315 -5.80 11.57 31.78
C PRO A 315 -5.21 10.99 30.48
N LYS A 316 -4.21 10.12 30.58
CA LYS A 316 -3.59 9.39 29.46
C LYS A 316 -4.16 7.98 29.26
N GLY A 317 -5.07 7.57 30.15
CA GLY A 317 -5.75 6.30 30.07
C GLY A 317 -6.98 6.33 29.20
N ARG A 318 -7.41 5.13 28.79
CA ARG A 318 -8.66 4.93 28.03
C ARG A 318 -9.35 3.65 28.50
N VAL A 319 -10.68 3.67 28.63
CA VAL A 319 -11.49 2.47 28.74
C VAL A 319 -12.52 2.51 27.62
N ALA A 320 -12.42 1.58 26.69
CA ALA A 320 -13.30 1.50 25.53
C ALA A 320 -13.91 0.12 25.38
N ALA A 321 -15.11 0.07 24.83
CA ALA A 321 -15.88 -1.12 24.52
C ALA A 321 -15.96 -1.34 23.00
N LEU A 322 -15.92 -2.60 22.59
CA LEU A 322 -16.15 -3.04 21.21
C LEU A 322 -17.31 -4.04 21.19
N ARG A 323 -18.47 -3.63 20.68
CA ARG A 323 -19.62 -4.52 20.49
C ARG A 323 -19.41 -5.41 19.28
N VAL A 324 -19.71 -6.70 19.43
CA VAL A 324 -19.72 -7.71 18.37
C VAL A 324 -21.14 -8.26 18.23
N PRO A 325 -21.91 -7.81 17.24
CA PRO A 325 -23.27 -8.29 17.00
C PRO A 325 -23.30 -9.81 16.79
N GLY A 326 -24.20 -10.51 17.50
CA GLY A 326 -24.34 -11.96 17.44
C GLY A 326 -23.19 -12.74 18.06
N GLY A 327 -22.22 -12.08 18.70
CA GLY A 327 -21.02 -12.71 19.31
C GLY A 327 -21.27 -13.48 20.61
N GLY A 328 -22.48 -13.43 21.19
CA GLY A 328 -22.82 -14.10 22.44
C GLY A 328 -22.64 -15.62 22.39
N THR A 329 -22.79 -16.23 21.22
CA THR A 329 -22.59 -17.67 21.00
C THR A 329 -21.13 -18.07 20.82
N MET A 330 -20.21 -17.10 20.78
CA MET A 330 -18.78 -17.35 20.56
C MET A 330 -18.20 -18.28 21.64
N PRO A 331 -17.50 -19.36 21.27
CA PRO A 331 -16.92 -20.27 22.24
C PRO A 331 -15.77 -19.62 23.00
N ARG A 332 -15.54 -20.08 24.23
CA ARG A 332 -14.49 -19.55 25.10
C ARG A 332 -13.11 -19.63 24.46
N SER A 333 -12.79 -20.71 23.76
CA SER A 333 -11.51 -20.87 23.06
C SER A 333 -11.25 -19.77 22.02
N GLN A 334 -12.27 -19.28 21.34
CA GLN A 334 -12.14 -18.16 20.41
C GLN A 334 -11.91 -16.84 21.14
N ILE A 335 -12.61 -16.61 22.27
CA ILE A 335 -12.39 -15.43 23.12
C ILE A 335 -10.97 -15.43 23.70
N ASP A 336 -10.50 -16.59 24.16
CA ASP A 336 -9.13 -16.77 24.67
C ASP A 336 -8.10 -16.50 23.54
N GLY A 337 -8.37 -16.94 22.32
CA GLY A 337 -7.55 -16.62 21.13
C GLY A 337 -7.50 -15.12 20.82
N TYR A 338 -8.60 -14.39 20.98
CA TYR A 338 -8.59 -12.92 20.84
C TYR A 338 -7.85 -12.24 21.98
N THR A 339 -7.87 -12.81 23.20
CA THR A 339 -7.09 -12.29 24.33
C THR A 339 -5.59 -12.42 24.04
N GLU A 340 -5.14 -13.56 23.51
CA GLU A 340 -3.75 -13.74 23.09
C GLU A 340 -3.38 -12.78 21.94
N PHE A 341 -4.30 -12.60 20.98
CA PHE A 341 -4.09 -11.69 19.85
C PHE A 341 -3.85 -10.25 20.29
N VAL A 342 -4.69 -9.69 21.18
CA VAL A 342 -4.51 -8.32 21.67
C VAL A 342 -3.28 -8.16 22.55
N GLY A 343 -2.79 -9.22 23.17
CA GLY A 343 -1.54 -9.24 23.92
C GLY A 343 -0.33 -8.83 23.09
N ARG A 344 -0.33 -9.10 21.79
CA ARG A 344 0.72 -8.68 20.84
C ARG A 344 0.79 -7.16 20.66
N TYR A 345 -0.28 -6.46 21.01
CA TYR A 345 -0.41 -4.99 20.96
C TYR A 345 -0.23 -4.35 22.36
N GLY A 346 0.27 -5.10 23.35
CA GLY A 346 0.56 -4.62 24.68
C GLY A 346 -0.62 -4.68 25.67
N ALA A 347 -1.79 -5.17 25.25
CA ALA A 347 -2.91 -5.34 26.18
C ALA A 347 -2.63 -6.48 27.17
N LYS A 348 -2.88 -6.22 28.46
CA LYS A 348 -2.66 -7.20 29.55
C LYS A 348 -3.79 -8.21 29.70
N GLY A 349 -4.88 -8.03 28.99
CA GLY A 349 -6.06 -8.89 28.98
C GLY A 349 -7.16 -8.31 28.14
N LEU A 350 -8.23 -9.10 27.95
CA LEU A 350 -9.42 -8.72 27.19
C LEU A 350 -10.67 -9.10 27.99
N ALA A 351 -11.20 -8.12 28.74
CA ALA A 351 -12.45 -8.33 29.49
C ALA A 351 -13.63 -8.36 28.49
N TYR A 352 -14.67 -9.11 28.84
CA TYR A 352 -15.84 -9.21 27.97
C TYR A 352 -17.15 -9.37 28.76
N ILE A 353 -18.27 -9.03 28.13
CA ILE A 353 -19.63 -9.27 28.60
C ILE A 353 -20.41 -9.94 27.46
N LYS A 354 -21.02 -11.11 27.72
CA LYS A 354 -22.03 -11.71 26.85
C LYS A 354 -23.41 -11.20 27.27
N VAL A 355 -24.17 -10.72 26.30
CA VAL A 355 -25.53 -10.21 26.51
C VAL A 355 -26.51 -11.34 26.12
N ASN A 356 -27.03 -12.07 27.11
CA ASN A 356 -28.00 -13.14 26.84
C ASN A 356 -29.44 -12.57 26.77
N GLU A 357 -29.83 -11.76 27.77
CA GLU A 357 -31.15 -11.11 27.86
C GLU A 357 -30.96 -9.70 28.43
N GLY A 358 -30.63 -8.71 27.57
CA GLY A 358 -30.27 -7.36 28.00
C GLY A 358 -31.36 -6.65 28.81
N ALA A 359 -32.62 -6.94 28.54
CA ALA A 359 -33.75 -6.38 29.29
C ALA A 359 -33.78 -6.77 30.79
N ARG A 360 -33.10 -7.85 31.18
CA ARG A 360 -32.97 -8.29 32.57
C ARG A 360 -31.82 -7.61 33.32
N GLY A 361 -31.15 -6.65 32.69
CA GLY A 361 -30.00 -5.99 33.26
C GLY A 361 -28.90 -6.98 33.62
N ARG A 362 -28.32 -6.86 34.82
CA ARG A 362 -27.21 -7.71 35.29
C ARG A 362 -27.50 -9.21 35.20
N ASP A 363 -28.72 -9.65 35.51
CA ASP A 363 -29.11 -11.06 35.55
C ASP A 363 -29.21 -11.68 34.15
N GLY A 364 -29.31 -10.86 33.11
CA GLY A 364 -29.30 -11.28 31.72
C GLY A 364 -27.93 -11.29 31.06
N LEU A 365 -26.86 -11.03 31.84
CA LEU A 365 -25.48 -10.93 31.33
C LEU A 365 -24.58 -12.02 31.91
N GLN A 366 -23.61 -12.45 31.11
CA GLN A 366 -22.60 -13.42 31.52
C GLN A 366 -21.21 -12.81 31.39
N SER A 367 -20.53 -12.62 32.53
CA SER A 367 -19.15 -12.10 32.54
C SER A 367 -18.50 -12.24 33.90
N PRO A 368 -17.17 -12.47 33.98
CA PRO A 368 -16.42 -12.45 35.24
C PRO A 368 -16.39 -11.07 35.92
N ILE A 369 -16.57 -9.98 35.15
CA ILE A 369 -16.42 -8.61 35.64
C ILE A 369 -17.73 -7.99 36.14
N ILE A 370 -18.88 -8.57 35.86
CA ILE A 370 -20.21 -8.03 36.21
C ILE A 370 -20.33 -7.73 37.71
N LYS A 371 -19.79 -8.56 38.59
CA LYS A 371 -19.84 -8.37 40.03
C LYS A 371 -19.16 -7.10 40.56
N PHE A 372 -18.30 -6.50 39.75
CA PHE A 372 -17.57 -5.29 40.09
C PHE A 372 -18.19 -3.99 39.51
N LEU A 373 -19.21 -4.13 38.66
CA LEU A 373 -19.88 -3.00 38.02
C LEU A 373 -21.19 -2.68 38.73
N SER A 374 -21.56 -1.42 38.86
CA SER A 374 -22.88 -1.02 39.32
C SER A 374 -23.95 -1.24 38.27
N ASP A 375 -25.23 -1.32 38.67
CA ASP A 375 -26.34 -1.47 37.73
C ASP A 375 -26.42 -0.28 36.78
N ALA A 376 -26.11 0.94 37.24
CA ALA A 376 -26.04 2.14 36.43
C ALA A 376 -24.90 2.04 35.37
N ALA A 377 -23.72 1.52 35.75
CA ALA A 377 -22.63 1.32 34.81
C ALA A 377 -23.00 0.26 33.76
N VAL A 378 -23.61 -0.84 34.15
CA VAL A 378 -24.08 -1.88 33.23
C VAL A 378 -25.10 -1.32 32.24
N ALA A 379 -26.14 -0.63 32.74
CA ALA A 379 -27.16 -0.01 31.87
C ALA A 379 -26.54 1.01 30.92
N GLY A 380 -25.63 1.85 31.40
CA GLY A 380 -24.90 2.84 30.59
C GLY A 380 -24.04 2.19 29.51
N ILE A 381 -23.35 1.08 29.81
CA ILE A 381 -22.55 0.32 28.83
C ILE A 381 -23.46 -0.26 27.73
N LEU A 382 -24.55 -0.95 28.10
CA LEU A 382 -25.49 -1.51 27.12
C LEU A 382 -26.08 -0.43 26.22
N GLN A 383 -26.52 0.70 26.81
CA GLN A 383 -27.06 1.82 26.05
C GLN A 383 -26.03 2.44 25.09
N ARG A 384 -24.80 2.69 25.57
CA ARG A 384 -23.76 3.37 24.80
C ARG A 384 -23.22 2.50 23.66
N THR A 385 -23.13 1.19 23.88
CA THR A 385 -22.71 0.24 22.83
C THR A 385 -23.87 -0.15 21.90
N GLY A 386 -25.11 0.14 22.29
CA GLY A 386 -26.29 -0.34 21.57
C GLY A 386 -26.39 -1.86 21.54
N ALA A 387 -25.86 -2.54 22.57
CA ALA A 387 -25.81 -3.99 22.61
C ALA A 387 -27.23 -4.57 22.74
N ALA A 388 -27.51 -5.61 21.96
CA ALA A 388 -28.73 -6.39 21.93
C ALA A 388 -28.50 -7.80 22.45
N ASP A 389 -29.59 -8.55 22.61
CA ASP A 389 -29.50 -9.97 22.98
C ASP A 389 -28.65 -10.76 21.99
N ASN A 390 -27.88 -11.70 22.49
CA ASN A 390 -26.88 -12.49 21.78
C ASN A 390 -25.61 -11.72 21.31
N ASP A 391 -25.40 -10.49 21.74
CA ASP A 391 -24.18 -9.76 21.45
C ASP A 391 -23.06 -10.11 22.45
N LEU A 392 -21.85 -9.78 22.03
CA LEU A 392 -20.64 -9.81 22.89
C LEU A 392 -20.00 -8.42 22.90
N ILE A 393 -19.61 -7.96 24.07
CA ILE A 393 -18.89 -6.70 24.24
C ILE A 393 -17.50 -7.02 24.77
N PHE A 394 -16.46 -6.63 24.05
CA PHE A 394 -15.08 -6.65 24.52
C PHE A 394 -14.68 -5.30 25.10
N PHE A 395 -13.70 -5.29 26.01
CA PHE A 395 -13.21 -4.07 26.65
C PHE A 395 -11.69 -4.01 26.60
N GLY A 396 -11.15 -2.84 26.26
CA GLY A 396 -9.76 -2.46 26.43
C GLY A 396 -9.66 -1.40 27.53
N ALA A 397 -8.69 -1.55 28.42
CA ALA A 397 -8.43 -0.62 29.52
C ALA A 397 -6.92 -0.57 29.82
N ASP A 398 -6.27 0.50 29.41
CA ASP A 398 -4.83 0.78 29.58
C ASP A 398 -4.55 2.24 29.17
N SER A 399 -3.31 2.59 28.84
CA SER A 399 -3.02 3.84 28.12
C SER A 399 -3.82 3.95 26.83
N ALA A 400 -4.17 5.17 26.43
CA ALA A 400 -4.98 5.38 25.23
C ALA A 400 -4.35 4.72 23.98
N LYS A 401 -3.01 4.75 23.86
CA LYS A 401 -2.28 4.12 22.76
C LYS A 401 -2.51 2.62 22.74
N VAL A 402 -2.29 1.92 23.85
CA VAL A 402 -2.47 0.45 23.92
C VAL A 402 -3.91 0.05 23.62
N VAL A 403 -4.90 0.79 24.13
CA VAL A 403 -6.33 0.51 23.86
C VAL A 403 -6.65 0.69 22.38
N CYS A 404 -6.15 1.77 21.76
CA CYS A 404 -6.34 2.00 20.32
C CYS A 404 -5.70 0.88 19.48
N ASP A 405 -4.44 0.57 19.71
CA ASP A 405 -3.69 -0.45 18.96
C ASP A 405 -4.35 -1.83 19.11
N ALA A 406 -4.71 -2.21 20.33
CA ALA A 406 -5.29 -3.52 20.62
C ALA A 406 -6.71 -3.68 20.09
N LEU A 407 -7.62 -2.75 20.41
CA LEU A 407 -9.02 -2.85 19.97
C LEU A 407 -9.19 -2.50 18.49
N GLY A 408 -8.37 -1.61 17.94
CA GLY A 408 -8.35 -1.32 16.51
C GLY A 408 -7.96 -2.55 15.69
N ALA A 409 -6.89 -3.26 16.11
CA ALA A 409 -6.49 -4.53 15.50
C ALA A 409 -7.53 -5.63 15.70
N LEU A 410 -8.11 -5.75 16.91
CA LEU A 410 -9.16 -6.72 17.21
C LEU A 410 -10.41 -6.50 16.36
N ARG A 411 -10.81 -5.26 16.14
CA ARG A 411 -11.91 -4.87 15.27
C ARG A 411 -11.73 -5.41 13.85
N LEU A 412 -10.54 -5.27 13.28
CA LEU A 412 -10.23 -5.78 11.94
C LEU A 412 -10.25 -7.31 11.93
N LYS A 413 -9.64 -7.94 12.92
CA LYS A 413 -9.61 -9.40 13.07
C LYS A 413 -11.01 -10.00 13.17
N ILE A 414 -11.87 -9.46 14.03
CA ILE A 414 -13.25 -9.90 14.17
C ILE A 414 -14.03 -9.67 12.88
N GLY A 415 -13.84 -8.52 12.23
CA GLY A 415 -14.48 -8.21 10.95
C GLY A 415 -14.18 -9.26 9.87
N GLN A 416 -12.95 -9.75 9.82
CA GLN A 416 -12.51 -10.81 8.91
C GLN A 416 -13.07 -12.18 9.32
N ASP A 417 -12.88 -12.57 10.58
CA ASP A 417 -13.27 -13.89 11.10
C ASP A 417 -14.79 -14.13 10.99
N LEU A 418 -15.59 -13.11 11.23
CA LEU A 418 -17.04 -13.15 11.14
C LEU A 418 -17.59 -12.74 9.76
N LYS A 419 -16.70 -12.49 8.78
CA LYS A 419 -17.06 -12.09 7.40
C LYS A 419 -17.96 -10.85 7.35
N LEU A 420 -17.70 -9.87 8.21
CA LEU A 420 -18.45 -8.61 8.28
C LEU A 420 -17.95 -7.56 7.28
N VAL A 421 -16.86 -7.84 6.58
CA VAL A 421 -16.26 -6.91 5.61
C VAL A 421 -17.21 -6.70 4.44
N GLN A 422 -17.75 -5.49 4.30
CA GLN A 422 -18.62 -5.12 3.19
C GLN A 422 -17.83 -5.03 1.88
N GLN A 423 -18.50 -5.34 0.78
CA GLN A 423 -17.91 -5.24 -0.55
C GLN A 423 -17.81 -3.77 -1.00
N GLY A 424 -16.85 -3.51 -1.90
CA GLY A 424 -16.69 -2.21 -2.53
C GLY A 424 -15.52 -1.39 -1.98
N TRP A 425 -15.54 -0.10 -2.34
CA TRP A 425 -14.48 0.85 -2.06
C TRP A 425 -15.01 1.95 -1.16
N GLN A 426 -14.37 2.14 -0.01
CA GLN A 426 -14.75 3.13 1.01
C GLN A 426 -13.57 4.10 1.25
N PRO A 427 -13.41 5.12 0.38
CA PRO A 427 -12.41 6.16 0.59
C PRO A 427 -12.87 7.12 1.68
N LEU A 428 -11.91 7.69 2.41
CA LEU A 428 -12.14 8.81 3.32
C LEU A 428 -10.87 9.66 3.45
N TRP A 429 -11.05 10.88 3.91
CA TRP A 429 -9.97 11.71 4.40
C TRP A 429 -9.88 11.66 5.93
N VAL A 430 -8.69 11.45 6.44
CA VAL A 430 -8.35 11.72 7.82
C VAL A 430 -7.60 13.05 7.87
N VAL A 431 -8.06 13.96 8.71
CA VAL A 431 -7.56 15.34 8.81
C VAL A 431 -7.30 15.71 10.26
N ASP A 432 -6.74 16.89 10.48
CA ASP A 432 -6.55 17.45 11.82
C ASP A 432 -5.67 16.58 12.71
N PHE A 433 -4.56 16.12 12.14
CA PHE A 433 -3.53 15.40 12.88
C PHE A 433 -2.87 16.29 13.92
N PRO A 434 -2.42 15.74 15.06
CA PRO A 434 -1.48 16.45 15.93
C PRO A 434 -0.24 16.87 15.12
N MET A 435 0.30 18.04 15.42
CA MET A 435 1.54 18.52 14.79
C MET A 435 2.75 17.72 15.26
N PHE A 436 2.75 17.37 16.56
CA PHE A 436 3.84 16.72 17.25
C PHE A 436 3.36 15.52 18.05
N GLU A 437 4.25 14.56 18.23
CA GLU A 437 4.12 13.45 19.17
C GLU A 437 5.27 13.52 20.17
N TRP A 438 4.98 13.23 21.45
CA TRP A 438 6.01 13.19 22.48
C TRP A 438 6.70 11.83 22.48
N ASP A 439 7.98 11.82 22.14
CA ASP A 439 8.83 10.66 22.31
C ASP A 439 9.30 10.58 23.77
N ALA A 440 8.79 9.57 24.49
CA ALA A 440 9.09 9.37 25.91
C ALA A 440 10.50 8.80 26.14
N GLU A 441 11.07 8.09 25.18
CA GLU A 441 12.41 7.52 25.23
C GLU A 441 13.48 8.61 25.06
N ASP A 442 13.36 9.38 23.99
CA ASP A 442 14.27 10.51 23.68
C ASP A 442 13.90 11.80 24.45
N ARG A 443 12.74 11.85 25.12
CA ARG A 443 12.21 13.01 25.85
C ARG A 443 12.16 14.28 25.02
N ARG A 444 11.66 14.19 23.80
CA ARG A 444 11.55 15.29 22.85
C ARG A 444 10.27 15.21 22.04
N TRP A 445 9.89 16.31 21.44
CA TRP A 445 8.86 16.32 20.41
C TRP A 445 9.42 15.78 19.11
N VAL A 446 8.64 14.95 18.43
CA VAL A 446 8.88 14.49 17.05
C VAL A 446 7.72 14.95 16.17
N ALA A 447 7.99 15.25 14.91
CA ALA A 447 6.94 15.60 13.96
C ALA A 447 6.07 14.36 13.64
N MET A 448 4.75 14.51 13.68
CA MET A 448 3.83 13.43 13.31
C MET A 448 3.99 13.05 11.84
N HIS A 449 4.20 14.02 10.93
CA HIS A 449 4.44 13.82 9.50
C HIS A 449 5.89 14.16 9.16
N HIS A 450 6.18 15.43 8.87
CA HIS A 450 7.54 15.92 8.58
C HIS A 450 7.71 17.35 9.06
N PRO A 451 8.96 17.83 9.26
CA PRO A 451 9.24 19.14 9.86
C PRO A 451 8.74 20.35 9.05
N PHE A 452 8.35 20.14 7.80
CA PHE A 452 7.90 21.22 6.89
C PHE A 452 6.38 21.38 6.85
N THR A 453 5.63 20.57 7.61
CA THR A 453 4.18 20.65 7.71
C THR A 453 3.75 21.93 8.44
N ALA A 454 2.79 22.67 7.86
CA ALA A 454 2.28 23.88 8.47
C ALA A 454 1.30 23.56 9.62
N PRO A 455 1.41 24.26 10.75
CA PRO A 455 0.38 24.20 11.79
C PRO A 455 -0.87 24.99 11.38
N LYS A 456 -2.01 24.71 12.01
CA LYS A 456 -3.21 25.55 11.90
C LYS A 456 -3.08 26.89 12.63
N ILE A 457 -2.14 26.97 13.57
CA ILE A 457 -1.81 28.20 14.32
C ILE A 457 -0.83 29.02 13.47
N ASP A 458 -1.19 30.25 13.13
CA ASP A 458 -0.33 31.12 12.30
C ASP A 458 0.67 31.97 13.12
N ASP A 459 0.53 31.99 14.46
CA ASP A 459 1.43 32.71 15.37
C ASP A 459 2.48 31.77 15.97
N PRO A 460 3.78 32.00 15.68
CA PRO A 460 4.87 31.20 16.24
C PRO A 460 4.94 31.22 17.78
N ALA A 461 4.56 32.33 18.42
CA ALA A 461 4.56 32.43 19.88
C ALA A 461 3.48 31.55 20.51
N ALA A 462 2.29 31.52 19.93
CA ALA A 462 1.19 30.68 20.37
C ALA A 462 1.56 29.17 20.16
N LEU A 463 2.23 28.83 19.08
CA LEU A 463 2.72 27.46 18.84
C LEU A 463 3.73 27.01 19.92
N ARG A 464 4.67 27.89 20.31
CA ARG A 464 5.64 27.60 21.38
C ARG A 464 4.96 27.44 22.76
N ALA A 465 3.89 28.16 23.00
CA ALA A 465 3.21 28.14 24.30
C ALA A 465 2.49 26.81 24.58
N ASP A 466 1.94 26.15 23.56
CA ASP A 466 1.19 24.90 23.72
C ASP A 466 1.40 23.94 22.50
N PRO A 467 2.59 23.35 22.35
CA PRO A 467 2.89 22.46 21.22
C PRO A 467 2.08 21.16 21.27
N GLU A 468 1.66 20.71 22.46
CA GLU A 468 0.88 19.48 22.64
C GLU A 468 -0.50 19.55 21.96
N LYS A 469 -1.11 20.72 21.92
CA LYS A 469 -2.41 20.95 21.28
C LYS A 469 -2.32 21.43 19.84
N ALA A 470 -1.11 21.58 19.31
CA ALA A 470 -0.93 22.06 17.95
C ALA A 470 -1.47 21.04 16.92
N ILE A 471 -2.33 21.52 16.03
CA ILE A 471 -2.91 20.73 14.93
C ILE A 471 -2.21 21.10 13.64
N ALA A 472 -1.84 20.09 12.87
CA ALA A 472 -1.23 20.21 11.55
C ALA A 472 -2.28 20.46 10.45
N LYS A 473 -1.89 21.20 9.42
CA LYS A 473 -2.62 21.25 8.14
C LYS A 473 -2.26 20.02 7.28
N ALA A 474 -2.41 18.83 7.87
CA ALA A 474 -2.12 17.54 7.24
C ALA A 474 -3.40 16.77 6.94
N TYR A 475 -3.33 15.91 5.93
CA TYR A 475 -4.47 15.14 5.44
C TYR A 475 -3.99 13.85 4.79
N ASP A 476 -4.59 12.72 5.17
CA ASP A 476 -4.32 11.40 4.60
C ASP A 476 -5.56 10.87 3.91
N MET A 477 -5.39 10.39 2.67
CA MET A 477 -6.42 9.66 1.95
C MET A 477 -6.32 8.18 2.31
N VAL A 478 -7.37 7.68 2.91
CA VAL A 478 -7.48 6.28 3.33
C VAL A 478 -8.47 5.55 2.42
N LEU A 479 -8.13 4.34 2.02
CA LEU A 479 -8.98 3.48 1.21
C LEU A 479 -8.98 2.06 1.79
N ASN A 480 -10.14 1.57 2.22
CA ASN A 480 -10.30 0.21 2.71
C ASN A 480 -9.27 -0.17 3.81
N GLY A 481 -9.03 0.72 4.76
CA GLY A 481 -8.10 0.46 5.86
C GLY A 481 -6.62 0.68 5.55
N SER A 482 -6.32 1.26 4.39
CA SER A 482 -4.95 1.58 3.97
C SER A 482 -4.83 3.05 3.62
N GLU A 483 -3.84 3.73 4.15
CA GLU A 483 -3.41 5.03 3.68
C GLU A 483 -2.85 4.88 2.26
N ILE A 484 -3.49 5.48 1.28
CA ILE A 484 -3.07 5.45 -0.13
C ILE A 484 -2.31 6.71 -0.54
N GLY A 485 -2.45 7.79 0.22
CA GLY A 485 -1.72 9.02 0.02
C GLY A 485 -1.78 9.91 1.23
N GLY A 486 -0.66 10.54 1.57
CA GLY A 486 -0.53 11.49 2.67
C GLY A 486 0.03 12.82 2.20
N GLY A 487 -0.49 13.91 2.74
CA GLY A 487 -0.12 15.25 2.36
C GLY A 487 -0.29 16.32 3.43
N SER A 488 0.20 17.49 3.12
CA SER A 488 0.01 18.67 3.99
C SER A 488 0.16 19.99 3.22
N VAL A 489 -0.33 21.06 3.81
CA VAL A 489 0.14 22.41 3.48
C VAL A 489 1.52 22.58 4.13
N ARG A 490 2.45 23.26 3.44
CA ARG A 490 3.83 23.42 3.90
C ARG A 490 4.02 24.77 4.58
N ILE A 491 5.01 24.82 5.46
CA ILE A 491 5.49 26.09 6.02
C ILE A 491 6.22 26.84 4.91
N HIS A 492 5.79 28.07 4.64
CA HIS A 492 6.44 28.97 3.67
C HIS A 492 7.05 30.21 4.33
N ARG A 493 6.85 30.38 5.65
CA ARG A 493 7.38 31.49 6.46
C ARG A 493 8.59 31.02 7.28
N GLN A 494 9.69 31.79 7.24
CA GLN A 494 10.92 31.46 7.97
C GLN A 494 10.75 31.41 9.49
N ASP A 495 10.03 32.40 10.06
CA ASP A 495 9.80 32.50 11.50
C ASP A 495 9.08 31.26 12.04
N MET A 496 8.06 30.80 11.30
CA MET A 496 7.35 29.58 11.64
C MET A 496 8.24 28.34 11.50
N GLN A 497 9.03 28.23 10.41
CA GLN A 497 9.93 27.10 10.20
C GLN A 497 11.01 27.00 11.28
N SER A 498 11.59 28.13 11.68
CA SER A 498 12.54 28.16 12.78
C SER A 498 11.91 27.72 14.10
N THR A 499 10.67 28.16 14.36
CA THR A 499 9.93 27.75 15.56
C THR A 499 9.69 26.25 15.60
N VAL A 500 9.28 25.65 14.49
CA VAL A 500 9.07 24.20 14.41
C VAL A 500 10.37 23.43 14.62
N PHE A 501 11.48 23.87 14.04
CA PHE A 501 12.79 23.25 14.26
C PHE A 501 13.23 23.31 15.72
N ASP A 502 13.07 24.47 16.36
CA ASP A 502 13.38 24.63 17.79
C ASP A 502 12.59 23.66 18.67
N LEU A 503 11.27 23.52 18.40
CA LEU A 503 10.41 22.58 19.11
C LEU A 503 10.80 21.12 18.92
N LEU A 504 11.31 20.77 17.73
CA LEU A 504 11.82 19.43 17.41
C LEU A 504 13.24 19.18 17.95
N GLY A 505 13.86 20.19 18.60
CA GLY A 505 15.21 20.09 19.11
C GLY A 505 16.29 20.17 18.02
N ILE A 506 15.94 20.64 16.82
CA ILE A 506 16.87 20.82 15.69
C ILE A 506 17.51 22.22 15.83
N GLY A 507 18.74 22.27 16.31
CA GLY A 507 19.46 23.55 16.48
C GLY A 507 19.80 24.22 15.15
N ALA A 508 20.11 25.53 15.19
CA ALA A 508 20.36 26.33 13.98
C ALA A 508 21.50 25.78 13.10
N GLU A 509 22.57 25.28 13.71
CA GLU A 509 23.69 24.67 12.97
C GLU A 509 23.25 23.37 12.27
N GLU A 510 22.53 22.52 12.95
CA GLU A 510 21.98 21.28 12.41
C GLU A 510 20.95 21.54 11.32
N ALA A 511 20.04 22.49 11.52
CA ALA A 511 19.07 22.94 10.53
C ALA A 511 19.77 23.44 9.25
N THR A 512 20.82 24.26 9.41
CA THR A 512 21.62 24.75 8.28
C THR A 512 22.37 23.61 7.58
N LEU A 513 22.92 22.68 8.35
CA LEU A 513 23.65 21.54 7.78
C LEU A 513 22.71 20.63 6.98
N LYS A 514 21.53 20.32 7.49
CA LYS A 514 20.58 19.37 6.87
C LYS A 514 19.71 20.03 5.80
N PHE A 515 19.17 21.21 6.07
CA PHE A 515 18.11 21.87 5.31
C PHE A 515 18.45 23.29 4.84
N GLY A 516 19.72 23.70 4.96
CA GLY A 516 20.15 25.08 4.69
C GLY A 516 19.72 25.60 3.31
N PHE A 517 19.78 24.76 2.29
CA PHE A 517 19.36 25.13 0.94
C PHE A 517 17.86 25.42 0.83
N LEU A 518 16.99 24.72 1.58
CA LEU A 518 15.55 25.05 1.64
C LEU A 518 15.32 26.32 2.47
N LEU A 519 15.99 26.44 3.63
CA LEU A 519 15.88 27.63 4.47
C LEU A 519 16.34 28.90 3.73
N ASP A 520 17.37 28.80 2.90
CA ASP A 520 17.81 29.88 2.04
C ASP A 520 16.79 30.19 0.94
N ALA A 521 16.20 29.18 0.32
CA ALA A 521 15.19 29.37 -0.69
C ALA A 521 13.93 30.07 -0.15
N LEU A 522 13.51 29.75 1.07
CA LEU A 522 12.37 30.41 1.72
C LEU A 522 12.55 31.93 1.86
N LYS A 523 13.80 32.46 1.84
CA LYS A 523 14.11 33.88 1.90
C LYS A 523 13.71 34.64 0.63
N PHE A 524 13.51 33.94 -0.47
CA PHE A 524 13.29 34.55 -1.77
C PHE A 524 11.84 34.52 -2.23
N GLY A 525 10.91 34.63 -1.30
CA GLY A 525 9.48 34.76 -1.62
C GLY A 525 8.80 33.43 -1.93
N ALA A 526 8.90 32.48 -1.02
CA ALA A 526 8.18 31.22 -1.12
C ALA A 526 6.66 31.45 -1.11
N PRO A 527 5.91 30.92 -2.10
CA PRO A 527 4.45 31.02 -2.10
C PRO A 527 3.85 30.10 -1.02
N PRO A 528 2.62 30.32 -0.56
CA PRO A 528 1.86 29.29 0.10
C PRO A 528 1.74 28.07 -0.81
N HIS A 529 2.10 26.88 -0.33
CA HIS A 529 2.11 25.66 -1.13
C HIS A 529 1.77 24.43 -0.30
N GLY A 530 1.36 23.39 -0.97
CA GLY A 530 1.01 22.12 -0.36
C GLY A 530 0.87 21.03 -1.41
N GLY A 531 0.89 19.79 -0.96
CA GLY A 531 0.84 18.67 -1.87
C GLY A 531 0.59 17.35 -1.16
N ILE A 532 0.69 16.27 -1.92
CA ILE A 532 0.44 14.91 -1.46
C ILE A 532 1.37 13.93 -2.17
N ALA A 533 1.63 12.80 -1.53
CA ALA A 533 2.32 11.66 -2.13
C ALA A 533 1.42 10.43 -2.08
N PHE A 534 1.16 9.80 -3.23
CA PHE A 534 0.44 8.53 -3.31
C PHE A 534 1.40 7.36 -3.45
N GLY A 535 1.21 6.31 -2.65
CA GLY A 535 1.93 5.05 -2.80
C GLY A 535 1.39 4.24 -3.98
N VAL A 536 2.04 4.33 -5.15
CA VAL A 536 1.59 3.66 -6.38
C VAL A 536 1.56 2.14 -6.22
N ASP A 537 2.54 1.57 -5.51
CA ASP A 537 2.59 0.12 -5.26
C ASP A 537 1.42 -0.34 -4.39
N ARG A 538 1.08 0.42 -3.35
CA ARG A 538 -0.05 0.12 -2.46
C ARG A 538 -1.39 0.26 -3.19
N LEU A 539 -1.56 1.31 -3.99
CA LEU A 539 -2.74 1.47 -4.85
C LEU A 539 -2.90 0.30 -5.82
N ALA A 540 -1.82 -0.07 -6.52
CA ALA A 540 -1.84 -1.18 -7.46
C ALA A 540 -2.16 -2.51 -6.76
N MET A 541 -1.62 -2.75 -5.55
CA MET A 541 -1.92 -3.92 -4.72
C MET A 541 -3.40 -3.99 -4.37
N LEU A 542 -3.97 -2.91 -3.85
CA LEU A 542 -5.39 -2.85 -3.48
C LEU A 542 -6.30 -3.06 -4.70
N MET A 543 -6.05 -2.35 -5.80
CA MET A 543 -6.86 -2.44 -7.02
C MET A 543 -6.72 -3.79 -7.73
N ALA A 544 -5.60 -4.50 -7.55
CA ALA A 544 -5.37 -5.85 -8.07
C ALA A 544 -5.91 -6.96 -7.15
N GLY A 545 -6.38 -6.63 -5.94
CA GLY A 545 -6.75 -7.62 -4.93
C GLY A 545 -5.58 -8.52 -4.53
N ALA A 546 -4.36 -7.98 -4.49
CA ALA A 546 -3.16 -8.71 -4.12
C ALA A 546 -2.84 -8.54 -2.62
N ASP A 547 -2.23 -9.56 -2.01
CA ASP A 547 -1.91 -9.57 -0.57
C ASP A 547 -0.57 -8.89 -0.24
N SER A 548 0.25 -8.60 -1.26
CA SER A 548 1.57 -7.99 -1.10
C SER A 548 1.92 -7.09 -2.28
N ILE A 549 2.61 -5.96 -1.99
CA ILE A 549 3.12 -5.09 -3.05
C ILE A 549 4.17 -5.77 -3.94
N ARG A 550 4.82 -6.84 -3.49
CA ARG A 550 5.74 -7.65 -4.30
C ARG A 550 5.06 -8.29 -5.51
N GLU A 551 3.74 -8.43 -5.48
CA GLU A 551 2.96 -8.99 -6.59
C GLU A 551 2.60 -7.97 -7.68
N VAL A 552 2.80 -6.69 -7.41
CA VAL A 552 2.55 -5.59 -8.37
C VAL A 552 3.82 -4.82 -8.74
N ILE A 553 4.98 -5.32 -8.30
CA ILE A 553 6.31 -4.82 -8.66
C ILE A 553 7.00 -5.88 -9.54
N ALA A 554 7.58 -5.46 -10.66
CA ALA A 554 8.20 -6.41 -11.60
C ALA A 554 9.35 -7.20 -10.94
N PHE A 555 10.27 -6.51 -10.27
CA PHE A 555 11.43 -7.11 -9.60
C PHE A 555 11.54 -6.57 -8.16
N PRO A 556 10.74 -7.09 -7.23
CA PRO A 556 10.77 -6.68 -5.83
C PRO A 556 11.92 -7.34 -5.07
N LYS A 557 12.27 -6.78 -3.92
CA LYS A 557 13.15 -7.43 -2.95
C LYS A 557 12.36 -8.39 -2.04
N THR A 558 13.05 -9.38 -1.47
CA THR A 558 12.53 -10.24 -0.41
C THR A 558 12.23 -9.44 0.86
N GLN A 559 11.63 -10.10 1.86
CA GLN A 559 11.40 -9.49 3.18
C GLN A 559 12.71 -9.12 3.91
N THR A 560 13.84 -9.71 3.53
CA THR A 560 15.18 -9.40 4.05
C THR A 560 15.96 -8.41 3.18
N ALA A 561 15.27 -7.67 2.31
CA ALA A 561 15.85 -6.70 1.38
C ALA A 561 16.87 -7.29 0.37
N ALA A 562 16.78 -8.58 0.06
CA ALA A 562 17.63 -9.26 -0.91
C ALA A 562 16.91 -9.47 -2.25
N ASP A 563 17.68 -9.57 -3.33
CA ASP A 563 17.21 -9.92 -4.67
C ASP A 563 17.78 -11.29 -5.09
N PRO A 564 17.00 -12.37 -4.99
CA PRO A 564 17.47 -13.71 -5.35
C PRO A 564 17.76 -13.90 -6.85
N LEU A 565 17.24 -13.02 -7.72
CA LEU A 565 17.49 -13.09 -9.17
C LEU A 565 18.90 -12.61 -9.53
N THR A 566 19.33 -11.49 -8.91
CA THR A 566 20.61 -10.83 -9.20
C THR A 566 21.68 -11.10 -8.16
N ASP A 567 21.31 -11.81 -7.08
CA ASP A 567 22.16 -12.05 -5.92
C ASP A 567 22.62 -10.74 -5.24
N ALA A 568 21.72 -9.74 -5.21
CA ALA A 568 21.98 -8.48 -4.55
C ALA A 568 21.37 -8.44 -3.12
N PRO A 569 22.03 -7.81 -2.13
CA PRO A 569 23.36 -7.18 -2.20
C PRO A 569 24.49 -8.20 -2.27
N THR A 570 25.58 -7.83 -2.94
CA THR A 570 26.77 -8.68 -3.11
C THR A 570 28.04 -7.99 -2.64
N GLU A 571 29.09 -8.75 -2.46
CA GLU A 571 30.41 -8.22 -2.08
C GLU A 571 31.00 -7.37 -3.20
N ILE A 572 31.72 -6.33 -2.80
CA ILE A 572 32.45 -5.43 -3.71
C ILE A 572 33.94 -5.73 -3.63
N GLY A 573 34.59 -5.82 -4.78
CA GLY A 573 36.01 -6.11 -4.88
C GLY A 573 36.90 -4.99 -4.33
N GLU A 574 38.04 -5.35 -3.73
CA GLU A 574 39.03 -4.43 -3.16
C GLU A 574 39.46 -3.30 -4.11
N PRO A 575 39.65 -3.53 -5.44
CA PRO A 575 40.00 -2.42 -6.35
C PRO A 575 38.93 -1.32 -6.38
N GLN A 576 37.63 -1.69 -6.41
CA GLN A 576 36.53 -0.74 -6.39
C GLN A 576 36.42 0.01 -5.04
N LEU A 577 36.65 -0.69 -3.92
CA LEU A 577 36.67 -0.05 -2.60
C LEU A 577 37.78 0.98 -2.49
N ARG A 578 38.96 0.70 -3.05
CA ARG A 578 40.10 1.66 -3.12
C ARG A 578 39.76 2.89 -3.94
N GLU A 579 39.15 2.73 -5.11
CA GLU A 579 38.69 3.84 -5.95
C GLU A 579 37.67 4.74 -5.24
N LEU A 580 36.85 4.16 -4.35
CA LEU A 580 35.89 4.87 -3.54
C LEU A 580 36.45 5.42 -2.23
N HIS A 581 37.72 5.14 -1.93
CA HIS A 581 38.36 5.49 -0.65
C HIS A 581 37.64 4.93 0.57
N ILE A 582 37.06 3.72 0.46
CA ILE A 582 36.25 3.04 1.51
C ILE A 582 36.97 1.80 2.00
N ARG A 583 36.82 1.51 3.28
CA ARG A 583 37.21 0.24 3.89
C ARG A 583 36.06 -0.40 4.61
N VAL A 584 35.76 -1.65 4.28
CA VAL A 584 34.73 -2.44 4.96
C VAL A 584 35.24 -2.85 6.34
N ARG A 585 34.46 -2.61 7.39
CA ARG A 585 34.67 -3.19 8.71
C ARG A 585 33.84 -4.45 8.81
N THR A 586 34.47 -5.59 8.94
CA THR A 586 33.78 -6.84 9.27
C THR A 586 33.28 -6.74 10.70
N PRO A 587 31.98 -6.98 10.98
CA PRO A 587 31.53 -7.08 12.35
C PRO A 587 32.27 -8.23 13.05
N PRO A 588 32.52 -8.17 14.38
CA PRO A 588 33.04 -9.30 15.10
C PRO A 588 32.11 -10.49 14.90
N PRO A 589 32.64 -11.71 14.82
CA PRO A 589 31.80 -12.91 14.77
C PRO A 589 30.84 -12.92 15.96
N ALA A 590 29.54 -13.18 15.66
CA ALA A 590 28.45 -13.18 16.62
C ALA A 590 28.64 -14.29 17.68
#